data_45b15afd529811535f4351c309e577aa
#
_entry.id   45b15afd529811535f4351c309e577aa
#
_cell.length_a   1.000
_cell.length_b   1.000
_cell.length_c   1.000
_cell.angle_alpha   90.00
_cell.angle_beta   90.00
_cell.angle_gamma   90.00
#
_symmetry.space_group_name_H-M   'P 1'
#
loop_
_entity.id
_entity.type
_entity.pdbx_description
1 polymer ?
#
loop_
_entity_poly.entity_id
_entity_poly.type
_entity_poly.pdbx_seq_one_letter_code
_entity_poly.pdbx_strand_id
1 'polypeptide(L)'
;MARLKQVAPDIDSAAATGIDTIDWARVERDLDASGCAVLPQLVSPDACRALAALYPDDSHFRSRVVMARHGFGRGEYQYFSYPLPEPIARLRPHLYAQLVEIANRWNATMGIDIRYPSKHAEFLARCHAAGQTRPTPLLLQYVEGDYNCLHQDLYGEHVFPLQVAILLS
;
A
#
# COMPACT_ATOMS: atom_id res chain seq x y z
N MET A 1 -1.33 -23.64 36.64
CA MET A 1 -1.76 -23.60 35.21
C MET A 1 -0.85 -22.63 34.43
N ALA A 2 0.07 -23.17 33.65
CA ALA A 2 1.03 -22.38 32.87
C ALA A 2 0.34 -21.77 31.64
N ARG A 3 0.31 -20.44 31.55
CA ARG A 3 -0.11 -19.72 30.34
C ARG A 3 0.93 -19.97 29.25
N LEU A 4 0.58 -20.72 28.23
CA LEU A 4 1.33 -20.78 26.98
C LEU A 4 1.38 -19.38 26.40
N LYS A 5 2.59 -18.77 26.38
CA LYS A 5 2.87 -17.60 25.58
C LYS A 5 2.72 -18.02 24.13
N GLN A 6 1.69 -17.53 23.45
CA GLN A 6 1.58 -17.59 22.01
C GLN A 6 2.74 -16.77 21.45
N VAL A 7 3.75 -17.44 20.89
CA VAL A 7 4.82 -16.81 20.14
C VAL A 7 4.17 -16.31 18.86
N ALA A 8 4.17 -15.00 18.65
CA ALA A 8 3.76 -14.41 17.40
C ALA A 8 4.61 -15.05 16.26
N PRO A 9 4.02 -15.42 15.13
CA PRO A 9 4.80 -15.97 14.00
C PRO A 9 5.84 -14.94 13.56
N ASP A 10 7.04 -15.44 13.31
CA ASP A 10 8.20 -14.67 12.86
C ASP A 10 7.87 -14.12 11.44
N ILE A 11 7.46 -12.86 11.38
CA ILE A 11 7.02 -12.18 10.14
C ILE A 11 8.22 -11.91 9.22
N ASP A 12 9.44 -11.94 9.75
CA ASP A 12 10.67 -11.57 9.05
C ASP A 12 11.06 -12.53 7.91
N SER A 13 10.73 -13.80 8.00
CA SER A 13 11.18 -14.81 7.02
C SER A 13 10.27 -14.92 5.78
N ALA A 14 9.01 -14.51 5.86
CA ALA A 14 8.02 -14.79 4.82
C ALA A 14 7.83 -13.65 3.78
N ALA A 15 8.30 -12.44 4.07
CA ALA A 15 7.99 -11.25 3.26
C ALA A 15 8.97 -10.98 2.11
N ALA A 16 10.05 -11.77 1.98
CA ALA A 16 11.20 -11.40 1.14
C ALA A 16 11.10 -11.84 -0.34
N THR A 17 10.11 -12.64 -0.74
CA THR A 17 10.27 -13.49 -1.93
C THR A 17 9.54 -13.05 -3.19
N GLY A 18 8.56 -12.15 -3.11
CA GLY A 18 7.73 -11.84 -4.28
C GLY A 18 8.31 -10.81 -5.25
N ILE A 19 8.98 -9.79 -4.76
CA ILE A 19 9.38 -8.63 -5.59
C ILE A 19 10.46 -8.99 -6.62
N ASP A 20 11.44 -9.80 -6.23
CA ASP A 20 12.59 -10.16 -7.07
C ASP A 20 12.21 -11.12 -8.22
N THR A 21 11.05 -11.77 -8.13
CA THR A 21 10.54 -12.70 -9.15
C THR A 21 9.55 -12.07 -10.12
N ILE A 22 9.20 -10.79 -9.95
CA ILE A 22 8.23 -10.09 -10.79
C ILE A 22 8.86 -9.75 -12.14
N ASP A 23 8.17 -10.10 -13.22
CA ASP A 23 8.47 -9.61 -14.56
C ASP A 23 8.02 -8.15 -14.70
N TRP A 24 8.90 -7.22 -14.32
CA TRP A 24 8.62 -5.79 -14.36
C TRP A 24 8.39 -5.27 -15.78
N ALA A 25 9.01 -5.89 -16.80
CA ALA A 25 8.77 -5.53 -18.19
C ALA A 25 7.33 -5.87 -18.62
N ARG A 26 6.77 -6.97 -18.11
CA ARG A 26 5.34 -7.30 -18.31
C ARG A 26 4.46 -6.30 -17.57
N VAL A 27 4.77 -6.01 -16.30
CA VAL A 27 4.01 -5.04 -15.49
C VAL A 27 3.93 -3.68 -16.18
N GLU A 28 5.05 -3.19 -16.71
CA GLU A 28 5.12 -1.93 -17.46
C GLU A 28 4.20 -1.95 -18.70
N ARG A 29 4.28 -3.00 -19.50
CA ARG A 29 3.39 -3.16 -20.67
C ARG A 29 1.91 -3.19 -20.28
N ASP A 30 1.57 -3.94 -19.22
CA ASP A 30 0.18 -4.05 -18.75
C ASP A 30 -0.34 -2.68 -18.26
N LEU A 31 0.48 -1.95 -17.51
CA LEU A 31 0.16 -0.60 -17.02
C LEU A 31 -0.04 0.38 -18.19
N ASP A 32 0.84 0.35 -19.21
CA ASP A 32 0.72 1.22 -20.38
C ASP A 32 -0.52 0.88 -21.23
N ALA A 33 -0.88 -0.39 -21.33
CA ALA A 33 -1.99 -0.82 -22.15
C ALA A 33 -3.36 -0.66 -21.47
N SER A 34 -3.44 -0.84 -20.13
CA SER A 34 -4.70 -1.00 -19.41
C SER A 34 -4.81 -0.12 -18.16
N GLY A 35 -3.76 0.60 -17.78
CA GLY A 35 -3.72 1.37 -16.53
C GLY A 35 -3.64 0.52 -15.27
N CYS A 36 -3.56 -0.79 -15.39
CA CYS A 36 -3.43 -1.72 -14.27
C CYS A 36 -2.59 -2.94 -14.62
N ALA A 37 -1.95 -3.54 -13.61
CA ALA A 37 -1.20 -4.78 -13.75
C ALA A 37 -1.37 -5.64 -12.51
N VAL A 38 -1.31 -6.97 -12.67
CA VAL A 38 -1.39 -7.93 -11.56
C VAL A 38 0.01 -8.41 -11.19
N LEU A 39 0.36 -8.31 -9.91
CA LEU A 39 1.59 -8.81 -9.32
C LEU A 39 1.27 -10.12 -8.58
N PRO A 40 1.43 -11.30 -9.21
CA PRO A 40 1.08 -12.55 -8.56
C PRO A 40 2.05 -12.84 -7.41
N GLN A 41 1.51 -13.35 -6.29
CA GLN A 41 2.28 -13.83 -5.15
C GLN A 41 3.26 -12.78 -4.55
N LEU A 42 2.90 -11.50 -4.62
CA LEU A 42 3.70 -10.41 -4.03
C LEU A 42 3.92 -10.61 -2.53
N VAL A 43 2.93 -11.14 -1.84
CA VAL A 43 2.95 -11.43 -0.40
C VAL A 43 2.56 -12.89 -0.20
N SER A 44 3.28 -13.60 0.67
CA SER A 44 2.98 -14.99 0.97
C SER A 44 1.63 -15.14 1.70
N PRO A 45 0.94 -16.30 1.59
CA PRO A 45 -0.31 -16.52 2.30
C PRO A 45 -0.19 -16.38 3.82
N ASP A 46 0.94 -16.72 4.41
CA ASP A 46 1.19 -16.56 5.85
C ASP A 46 1.31 -15.07 6.22
N ALA A 47 2.03 -14.28 5.43
CA ALA A 47 2.13 -12.84 5.65
C ALA A 47 0.79 -12.13 5.39
N CYS A 48 -0.02 -12.57 4.42
CA CYS A 48 -1.38 -12.08 4.22
C CYS A 48 -2.24 -12.31 5.48
N ARG A 49 -2.23 -13.54 6.03
CA ARG A 49 -2.95 -13.86 7.26
C ARG A 49 -2.46 -13.04 8.46
N ALA A 50 -1.15 -12.87 8.59
CA ALA A 50 -0.57 -12.08 9.67
C ALA A 50 -0.98 -10.60 9.58
N LEU A 51 -0.96 -10.01 8.37
CA LEU A 51 -1.42 -8.63 8.16
C LEU A 51 -2.92 -8.47 8.45
N ALA A 52 -3.76 -9.39 7.98
CA ALA A 52 -5.19 -9.37 8.25
C ALA A 52 -5.50 -9.48 9.75
N ALA A 53 -4.72 -10.29 10.49
CA ALA A 53 -4.86 -10.45 11.93
C ALA A 53 -4.55 -9.19 12.75
N LEU A 54 -3.90 -8.18 12.17
CA LEU A 54 -3.67 -6.88 12.83
C LEU A 54 -4.95 -6.05 12.95
N TYR A 55 -5.95 -6.29 12.09
CA TYR A 55 -7.12 -5.40 11.97
C TYR A 55 -7.86 -5.14 13.29
N PRO A 56 -8.08 -6.11 14.18
CA PRO A 56 -8.79 -5.88 15.44
C PRO A 56 -7.95 -5.17 16.53
N ASP A 57 -6.65 -4.95 16.31
CA ASP A 57 -5.78 -4.28 17.29
C ASP A 57 -5.56 -2.81 16.91
N ASP A 58 -6.33 -1.92 17.52
CA ASP A 58 -6.30 -0.47 17.27
C ASP A 58 -4.91 0.15 17.50
N SER A 59 -4.00 -0.51 18.23
CA SER A 59 -2.66 0.02 18.52
C SER A 59 -1.79 0.20 17.28
N HIS A 60 -2.09 -0.51 16.19
CA HIS A 60 -1.39 -0.41 14.92
C HIS A 60 -1.87 0.76 14.05
N PHE A 61 -2.99 1.39 14.41
CA PHE A 61 -3.68 2.32 13.52
C PHE A 61 -3.81 3.72 14.15
N ARG A 62 -3.76 4.73 13.29
CA ARG A 62 -3.97 6.13 13.68
C ARG A 62 -5.42 6.60 13.53
N SER A 63 -6.19 5.93 12.72
CA SER A 63 -7.60 6.28 12.47
C SER A 63 -8.37 5.15 11.81
N ARG A 64 -9.66 5.06 12.13
CA ARG A 64 -10.64 4.17 11.50
C ARG A 64 -11.69 4.99 10.79
N VAL A 65 -12.09 4.59 9.60
CA VAL A 65 -13.10 5.24 8.77
C VAL A 65 -14.19 4.24 8.45
N VAL A 66 -15.42 4.54 8.88
CA VAL A 66 -16.63 3.81 8.48
C VAL A 66 -17.18 4.50 7.25
N MET A 67 -17.06 3.87 6.09
CA MET A 67 -17.28 4.46 4.76
C MET A 67 -18.69 5.05 4.58
N ALA A 68 -19.70 4.37 5.11
CA ALA A 68 -21.09 4.82 5.03
C ALA A 68 -21.34 6.20 5.68
N ARG A 69 -20.54 6.58 6.67
CA ARG A 69 -20.67 7.90 7.34
C ARG A 69 -20.20 9.07 6.47
N HIS A 70 -19.45 8.78 5.41
CA HIS A 70 -18.82 9.78 4.54
C HIS A 70 -19.31 9.71 3.09
N GLY A 71 -20.26 8.83 2.79
CA GLY A 71 -20.71 8.61 1.41
C GLY A 71 -19.66 7.90 0.52
N PHE A 72 -18.67 7.23 1.10
CA PHE A 72 -17.61 6.56 0.36
C PHE A 72 -17.97 5.15 -0.10
N GLY A 73 -19.14 4.66 0.27
CA GLY A 73 -19.61 3.30 0.04
C GLY A 73 -19.97 2.58 1.34
N ARG A 74 -19.75 1.27 1.38
CA ARG A 74 -19.97 0.41 2.56
C ARG A 74 -18.71 -0.38 2.86
N GLY A 75 -18.45 -0.63 4.13
CA GLY A 75 -17.24 -1.21 4.63
C GLY A 75 -16.49 -0.23 5.52
N GLU A 76 -15.30 -0.60 5.91
CA GLU A 76 -14.45 0.23 6.73
C GLU A 76 -12.97 0.02 6.44
N TYR A 77 -12.15 0.99 6.82
CA TYR A 77 -10.71 0.87 6.73
C TYR A 77 -10.01 1.59 7.87
N GLN A 78 -8.78 1.15 8.14
CA GLN A 78 -7.92 1.72 9.17
C GLN A 78 -6.57 2.10 8.57
N TYR A 79 -6.16 3.36 8.75
CA TYR A 79 -4.81 3.81 8.39
C TYR A 79 -3.81 3.40 9.46
N PHE A 80 -2.70 2.82 9.04
CA PHE A 80 -1.60 2.51 9.96
C PHE A 80 -1.03 3.77 10.63
N SER A 81 -0.51 3.58 11.84
CA SER A 81 0.39 4.53 12.52
C SER A 81 1.85 4.22 12.18
N TYR A 82 2.76 5.13 12.48
CA TYR A 82 4.18 4.81 12.54
C TYR A 82 4.55 4.23 13.92
N PRO A 83 5.48 3.24 14.00
CA PRO A 83 6.14 2.59 12.88
C PRO A 83 5.18 1.67 12.10
N LEU A 84 5.39 1.56 10.77
CA LEU A 84 4.62 0.63 9.95
C LEU A 84 5.00 -0.82 10.29
N PRO A 85 4.05 -1.79 10.15
CA PRO A 85 4.40 -3.21 10.17
C PRO A 85 5.51 -3.54 9.18
N GLU A 86 6.43 -4.41 9.58
CA GLU A 86 7.64 -4.71 8.83
C GLU A 86 7.38 -5.06 7.35
N PRO A 87 6.42 -5.95 7.00
CA PRO A 87 6.16 -6.26 5.60
C PRO A 87 5.78 -5.04 4.76
N ILE A 88 5.00 -4.12 5.32
CA ILE A 88 4.59 -2.88 4.63
C ILE A 88 5.77 -1.91 4.54
N ALA A 89 6.55 -1.78 5.61
CA ALA A 89 7.73 -0.91 5.63
C ALA A 89 8.76 -1.33 4.56
N ARG A 90 8.92 -2.64 4.32
CA ARG A 90 9.82 -3.19 3.27
C ARG A 90 9.24 -3.06 1.88
N LEU A 91 7.97 -3.41 1.67
CA LEU A 91 7.33 -3.38 0.35
C LEU A 91 7.35 -1.98 -0.28
N ARG A 92 7.07 -0.94 0.50
CA ARG A 92 6.95 0.43 -0.02
C ARG A 92 8.16 0.93 -0.81
N PRO A 93 9.39 0.92 -0.27
CA PRO A 93 10.54 1.42 -1.01
C PRO A 93 10.89 0.55 -2.23
N HIS A 94 10.69 -0.78 -2.15
CA HIS A 94 10.99 -1.68 -3.26
C HIS A 94 10.00 -1.50 -4.43
N LEU A 95 8.70 -1.42 -4.13
CA LEU A 95 7.68 -1.16 -5.14
C LEU A 95 7.84 0.24 -5.74
N TYR A 96 8.12 1.24 -4.91
CA TYR A 96 8.36 2.59 -5.38
C TYR A 96 9.52 2.67 -6.37
N ALA A 97 10.63 1.99 -6.10
CA ALA A 97 11.81 2.00 -6.98
C ALA A 97 11.50 1.48 -8.40
N GLN A 98 10.58 0.53 -8.53
CA GLN A 98 10.14 0.00 -9.82
C GLN A 98 9.10 0.90 -10.49
N LEU A 99 8.19 1.47 -9.73
CA LEU A 99 7.06 2.23 -10.24
C LEU A 99 7.41 3.68 -10.58
N VAL A 100 8.47 4.24 -9.99
CA VAL A 100 8.83 5.65 -10.17
C VAL A 100 9.24 5.98 -11.60
N GLU A 101 9.92 5.07 -12.29
CA GLU A 101 10.31 5.27 -13.69
C GLU A 101 9.08 5.32 -14.60
N ILE A 102 8.10 4.43 -14.36
CA ILE A 102 6.82 4.42 -15.09
C ILE A 102 6.07 5.74 -14.85
N ALA A 103 5.96 6.15 -13.59
CA ALA A 103 5.28 7.40 -13.20
C ALA A 103 5.93 8.62 -13.85
N ASN A 104 7.25 8.70 -13.85
CA ASN A 104 7.99 9.80 -14.48
C ASN A 104 7.84 9.83 -16.00
N ARG A 105 7.85 8.66 -16.64
CA ARG A 105 7.62 8.52 -18.06
C ARG A 105 6.19 8.95 -18.45
N TRP A 106 5.19 8.54 -17.69
CA TRP A 106 3.81 8.96 -17.91
C TRP A 106 3.66 10.47 -17.79
N ASN A 107 4.23 11.08 -16.73
CA ASN A 107 4.20 12.52 -16.60
C ASN A 107 4.87 13.24 -17.77
N ALA A 108 6.00 12.72 -18.26
CA ALA A 108 6.66 13.29 -19.44
C ALA A 108 5.77 13.19 -20.70
N THR A 109 5.14 12.06 -20.93
CA THR A 109 4.23 11.85 -22.08
C THR A 109 3.00 12.75 -22.02
N MET A 110 2.48 13.01 -20.82
CA MET A 110 1.33 13.89 -20.60
C MET A 110 1.69 15.39 -20.53
N GLY A 111 2.96 15.76 -20.66
CA GLY A 111 3.41 17.15 -20.53
C GLY A 111 3.33 17.69 -19.11
N ILE A 112 3.35 16.82 -18.10
CA ILE A 112 3.33 17.19 -16.68
C ILE A 112 4.77 17.36 -16.20
N ASP A 113 5.12 18.54 -15.68
CA ASP A 113 6.49 18.86 -15.25
C ASP A 113 6.91 18.22 -13.91
N ILE A 114 5.99 17.56 -13.21
CA ILE A 114 6.30 16.88 -11.95
C ILE A 114 7.22 15.71 -12.23
N ARG A 115 8.33 15.63 -11.48
CA ARG A 115 9.27 14.50 -11.48
C ARG A 115 9.46 14.00 -10.06
N TYR A 116 9.27 12.70 -9.90
CA TYR A 116 9.46 11.99 -8.64
C TYR A 116 10.91 11.58 -8.50
N PRO A 117 11.53 11.73 -7.30
CA PRO A 117 12.88 11.27 -7.07
C PRO A 117 12.98 9.74 -7.16
N SER A 118 14.14 9.24 -7.52
CA SER A 118 14.36 7.78 -7.68
C SER A 118 14.23 7.01 -6.36
N LYS A 119 14.50 7.67 -5.21
CA LYS A 119 14.44 7.02 -3.90
C LYS A 119 13.16 7.38 -3.16
N HIS A 120 12.47 6.36 -2.65
CA HIS A 120 11.27 6.55 -1.82
C HIS A 120 11.48 7.48 -0.64
N ALA A 121 12.63 7.40 0.04
CA ALA A 121 12.95 8.27 1.18
C ALA A 121 13.00 9.76 0.80
N GLU A 122 13.48 10.07 -0.39
CA GLU A 122 13.51 11.46 -0.89
C GLU A 122 12.10 11.97 -1.23
N PHE A 123 11.26 11.11 -1.80
CA PHE A 123 9.86 11.44 -2.04
C PHE A 123 9.11 11.65 -0.72
N LEU A 124 9.33 10.76 0.25
CA LEU A 124 8.73 10.89 1.58
C LEU A 124 9.17 12.18 2.28
N ALA A 125 10.45 12.57 2.16
CA ALA A 125 10.96 13.83 2.68
C ALA A 125 10.26 15.05 2.05
N ARG A 126 9.98 15.03 0.73
CA ARG A 126 9.19 16.09 0.06
C ARG A 126 7.76 16.14 0.62
N CYS A 127 7.11 15.00 0.78
CA CYS A 127 5.78 14.93 1.37
C CYS A 127 5.77 15.53 2.80
N HIS A 128 6.75 15.16 3.62
CA HIS A 128 6.84 15.65 4.99
C HIS A 128 7.11 17.16 5.03
N ALA A 129 7.96 17.69 4.16
CA ALA A 129 8.22 19.13 4.06
C ALA A 129 6.96 19.93 3.67
N ALA A 130 6.06 19.33 2.90
CA ALA A 130 4.74 19.89 2.56
C ALA A 130 3.65 19.60 3.61
N GLY A 131 4.02 19.12 4.80
CA GLY A 131 3.06 18.82 5.88
C GLY A 131 2.34 17.48 5.77
N GLN A 132 2.60 16.67 4.74
CA GLN A 132 2.02 15.35 4.53
C GLN A 132 2.79 14.29 5.35
N THR A 133 2.72 14.38 6.68
CA THR A 133 3.55 13.58 7.61
C THR A 133 2.92 12.25 8.03
N ARG A 134 1.64 12.04 7.72
CA ARG A 134 0.90 10.85 8.13
C ARG A 134 1.14 9.69 7.16
N PRO A 135 1.32 8.44 7.66
CA PRO A 135 1.42 7.28 6.77
C PRO A 135 0.12 7.05 6.01
N THR A 136 0.24 6.67 4.75
CA THR A 136 -0.89 6.41 3.84
C THR A 136 -1.31 4.94 3.72
N PRO A 137 -0.48 3.93 4.04
CA PRO A 137 -0.94 2.55 4.01
C PRO A 137 -2.12 2.32 4.94
N LEU A 138 -3.05 1.49 4.50
CA LEU A 138 -4.27 1.17 5.24
C LEU A 138 -4.66 -0.30 5.05
N LEU A 139 -5.49 -0.81 5.94
CA LEU A 139 -6.22 -2.06 5.75
C LEU A 139 -7.70 -1.75 5.53
N LEU A 140 -8.25 -2.33 4.47
CA LEU A 140 -9.69 -2.33 4.18
C LEU A 140 -10.30 -3.63 4.67
N GLN A 141 -11.48 -3.54 5.29
CA GLN A 141 -12.29 -4.70 5.66
C GLN A 141 -13.65 -4.61 4.98
N TYR A 142 -13.95 -5.62 4.18
CA TYR A 142 -15.23 -5.77 3.50
C TYR A 142 -15.90 -7.09 3.89
N VAL A 143 -17.22 -7.04 3.99
CA VAL A 143 -18.09 -8.22 4.07
C VAL A 143 -18.99 -8.27 2.84
N GLU A 144 -19.71 -9.36 2.66
CA GLU A 144 -20.65 -9.51 1.54
C GLU A 144 -21.61 -8.30 1.44
N GLY A 145 -21.71 -7.72 0.25
CA GLY A 145 -22.52 -6.54 -0.03
C GLY A 145 -21.87 -5.19 0.27
N ASP A 146 -20.62 -5.18 0.75
CA ASP A 146 -19.84 -3.94 0.87
C ASP A 146 -19.22 -3.54 -0.47
N TYR A 147 -19.01 -2.24 -0.63
CA TYR A 147 -18.47 -1.66 -1.87
C TYR A 147 -17.80 -0.33 -1.60
N ASN A 148 -16.93 0.07 -2.51
CA ASN A 148 -16.33 1.40 -2.54
C ASN A 148 -16.93 2.20 -3.71
N CYS A 149 -17.30 3.46 -3.46
CA CYS A 149 -17.67 4.36 -4.53
C CYS A 149 -16.48 4.68 -5.42
N LEU A 150 -16.73 4.94 -6.70
CA LEU A 150 -15.70 5.42 -7.62
C LEU A 150 -15.13 6.75 -7.11
N HIS A 151 -13.83 6.84 -6.94
CA HIS A 151 -13.14 8.00 -6.40
C HIS A 151 -11.71 8.09 -6.94
N GLN A 152 -11.05 9.19 -6.62
CA GLN A 152 -9.63 9.41 -6.84
C GLN A 152 -8.95 9.79 -5.52
N ASP A 153 -7.82 9.17 -5.22
CA ASP A 153 -7.01 9.47 -4.02
C ASP A 153 -6.02 10.62 -4.30
N LEU A 154 -6.56 11.83 -4.46
CA LEU A 154 -5.79 13.03 -4.76
C LEU A 154 -5.70 13.93 -3.54
N TYR A 155 -5.01 13.49 -2.50
CA TYR A 155 -4.87 14.22 -1.25
C TYR A 155 -3.45 14.80 -1.06
N GLY A 156 -3.40 16.12 -0.79
CA GLY A 156 -2.16 16.82 -0.51
C GLY A 156 -1.48 17.40 -1.77
N GLU A 157 -0.34 18.04 -1.57
CA GLU A 157 0.44 18.71 -2.62
C GLU A 157 1.20 17.69 -3.49
N HIS A 158 1.71 16.64 -2.86
CA HIS A 158 2.47 15.60 -3.53
C HIS A 158 1.66 14.30 -3.59
N VAL A 159 1.27 13.90 -4.79
CA VAL A 159 0.51 12.67 -5.05
C VAL A 159 1.33 11.80 -5.99
N PHE A 160 1.51 10.53 -5.64
CA PHE A 160 2.11 9.53 -6.54
C PHE A 160 0.99 8.87 -7.37
N PRO A 161 1.12 8.75 -8.71
CA PRO A 161 0.00 8.41 -9.58
C PRO A 161 -0.37 6.92 -9.58
N LEU A 162 0.43 6.07 -8.95
CA LEU A 162 0.21 4.63 -8.92
C LEU A 162 -0.08 4.15 -7.49
N GLN A 163 -1.07 3.29 -7.36
CA GLN A 163 -1.47 2.67 -6.11
C GLN A 163 -1.29 1.16 -6.19
N VAL A 164 -0.85 0.54 -5.09
CA VAL A 164 -0.76 -0.92 -4.98
C VAL A 164 -1.83 -1.40 -4.01
N ALA A 165 -2.76 -2.22 -4.51
CA ALA A 165 -3.75 -2.92 -3.71
C ALA A 165 -3.33 -4.38 -3.56
N ILE A 166 -3.39 -4.92 -2.33
CA ILE A 166 -3.03 -6.30 -2.02
C ILE A 166 -4.26 -6.99 -1.44
N LEU A 167 -4.72 -8.05 -2.11
CA LEU A 167 -5.76 -8.92 -1.57
C LEU A 167 -5.14 -9.85 -0.53
N LEU A 168 -5.66 -9.82 0.70
CA LEU A 168 -5.14 -10.60 1.82
C LEU A 168 -5.95 -11.88 2.06
N SER A 169 -7.15 -11.98 1.49
CA SER A 169 -8.06 -13.12 1.60
C SER A 169 -8.80 -13.37 0.29
#